data_7f60ce39ebf46ddf2f40edc852a4880d
#
_entry.id   7f60ce39ebf46ddf2f40edc852a4880d
#
_cell.length_a   1.000
_cell.length_b   1.000
_cell.length_c   1.000
_cell.angle_alpha   90.00
_cell.angle_beta   90.00
_cell.angle_gamma   90.00
#
_symmetry.space_group_name_H-M   'P 1'
#
loop_
_entity.id
_entity.type
_entity.pdbx_description
1 polymer ?
#
loop_
_entity_poly.entity_id
_entity_poly.type
_entity_poly.pdbx_seq_one_letter_code
_entity_poly.pdbx_strand_id
1 'polypeptide(L)'
;WNLELLEMMACGKHVIATNYSAHTEFCNADNANLIEIEAKEVAYDGIWFHGQTGKWAAMKENQLDQLISHMRSIHKLKQDNLLKLNYSAIQTSHQFSWKNTAEMVIKYV
;
A
#
# COMPACT_ATOMS: atom_id res chain seq x y z
N TRP A 1 3.17 -7.68 5.74
CA TRP A 1 1.75 -7.51 5.45
C TRP A 1 1.26 -6.22 6.09
N ASN A 2 0.63 -5.36 5.34
CA ASN A 2 0.20 -4.04 5.81
C ASN A 2 -1.32 -4.06 6.05
N LEU A 3 -1.74 -4.43 7.26
CA LEU A 3 -3.16 -4.56 7.61
C LEU A 3 -3.86 -3.21 7.62
N GLU A 4 -3.22 -2.16 8.11
CA GLU A 4 -3.78 -0.81 8.16
C GLU A 4 -4.12 -0.30 6.74
N LEU A 5 -3.25 -0.61 5.78
CA LEU A 5 -3.49 -0.27 4.38
C LEU A 5 -4.72 -1.00 3.84
N LEU A 6 -4.81 -2.30 4.10
CA LEU A 6 -5.93 -3.14 3.66
C LEU A 6 -7.26 -2.71 4.31
N GLU A 7 -7.25 -2.34 5.59
CA GLU A 7 -8.42 -1.83 6.31
C GLU A 7 -8.89 -0.48 5.75
N MET A 8 -7.96 0.42 5.41
CA MET A 8 -8.30 1.68 4.73
C MET A 8 -8.90 1.45 3.34
N MET A 9 -8.38 0.48 2.61
CA MET A 9 -8.94 0.05 1.32
C MET A 9 -10.37 -0.51 1.50
N ALA A 10 -10.62 -1.30 2.54
CA ALA A 10 -11.95 -1.80 2.86
C ALA A 10 -12.96 -0.67 3.14
N CYS A 11 -12.50 0.43 3.73
CA CYS A 11 -13.30 1.64 3.92
C CYS A 11 -13.46 2.48 2.62
N GLY A 12 -12.95 2.03 1.50
CA GLY A 12 -12.99 2.75 0.23
C GLY A 12 -12.13 4.01 0.19
N LYS A 13 -11.12 4.10 1.05
CA LYS A 13 -10.21 5.25 1.07
C LYS A 13 -9.20 5.17 -0.07
N HIS A 14 -8.82 6.34 -0.58
CA HIS A 14 -7.70 6.44 -1.48
C HIS A 14 -6.41 6.31 -0.67
N VAL A 15 -5.67 5.27 -0.94
CA VAL A 15 -4.42 4.97 -0.26
C VAL A 15 -3.21 5.33 -1.13
N ILE A 16 -2.11 5.69 -0.49
CA ILE A 16 -0.81 5.90 -1.14
C ILE A 16 0.15 4.89 -0.51
N ALA A 17 0.83 4.12 -1.32
CA ALA A 17 1.76 3.09 -0.86
C ALA A 17 2.96 2.97 -1.80
N THR A 18 4.08 2.49 -1.28
CA THR A 18 5.23 2.15 -2.13
C THR A 18 4.92 0.92 -2.98
N ASN A 19 5.32 0.92 -4.24
CA ASN A 19 5.24 -0.28 -5.08
C ASN A 19 6.40 -1.23 -4.71
N TYR A 20 6.39 -1.72 -3.47
CA TYR A 20 7.46 -2.53 -2.90
C TYR A 20 6.99 -3.35 -1.69
N SER A 21 7.49 -4.57 -1.57
CA SER A 21 7.26 -5.48 -0.44
C SER A 21 5.86 -6.11 -0.41
N ALA A 22 5.44 -6.62 0.74
CA ALA A 22 4.32 -7.56 0.88
C ALA A 22 2.96 -7.02 0.40
N HIS A 23 2.70 -5.74 0.50
CA HIS A 23 1.42 -5.18 0.07
C HIS A 23 1.24 -5.08 -1.45
N THR A 24 2.28 -5.35 -2.23
CA THR A 24 2.16 -5.49 -3.70
C THR A 24 1.33 -6.71 -4.11
N GLU A 25 1.09 -7.66 -3.19
CA GLU A 25 0.16 -8.77 -3.41
C GLU A 25 -1.29 -8.31 -3.63
N PHE A 26 -1.67 -7.17 -3.07
CA PHE A 26 -3.04 -6.67 -3.17
C PHE A 26 -3.13 -5.24 -3.69
N CYS A 27 -2.06 -4.46 -3.70
CA CYS A 27 -2.03 -3.11 -4.25
C CYS A 27 -1.59 -3.11 -5.71
N ASN A 28 -2.34 -2.38 -6.54
CA ASN A 28 -2.01 -2.13 -7.94
C ASN A 28 -2.51 -0.73 -8.35
N ALA A 29 -2.27 -0.33 -9.60
CA ALA A 29 -2.63 1.00 -10.09
C ALA A 29 -4.14 1.30 -10.08
N ASP A 30 -5.01 0.27 -10.05
CA ASP A 30 -6.46 0.46 -10.05
C ASP A 30 -7.02 0.73 -8.66
N ASN A 31 -6.32 0.28 -7.61
CA ASN A 31 -6.82 0.33 -6.25
C ASN A 31 -5.97 1.15 -5.27
N ALA A 32 -4.77 1.58 -5.67
CA ALA A 32 -3.86 2.37 -4.85
C ALA A 32 -3.08 3.38 -5.69
N ASN A 33 -2.64 4.46 -5.07
CA ASN A 33 -1.70 5.40 -5.66
C ASN A 33 -0.28 4.93 -5.30
N LEU A 34 0.41 4.35 -6.27
CA LEU A 34 1.70 3.71 -6.04
C LEU A 34 2.86 4.70 -6.21
N ILE A 35 3.84 4.60 -5.32
CA ILE A 35 5.13 5.26 -5.42
C ILE A 35 6.12 4.24 -5.96
N GLU A 36 6.62 4.48 -7.16
CA GLU A 36 7.56 3.58 -7.81
C GLU A 36 8.93 3.63 -7.15
N ILE A 37 9.47 2.45 -6.82
CA ILE A 37 10.75 2.30 -6.15
C ILE A 37 11.84 1.92 -7.14
N GLU A 38 12.80 2.83 -7.32
CA GLU A 38 13.91 2.66 -8.26
C GLU A 38 15.12 1.98 -7.64
N ALA A 39 15.31 2.13 -6.34
CA ALA A 39 16.46 1.62 -5.62
C ALA A 39 16.10 1.05 -4.26
N LYS A 40 16.98 0.20 -3.75
CA LYS A 40 16.89 -0.36 -2.40
C LYS A 40 18.13 0.06 -1.63
N GLU A 41 17.96 0.26 -0.33
CA GLU A 41 19.05 0.54 0.59
C GLU A 41 19.08 -0.50 1.72
N VAL A 42 20.20 -0.59 2.40
CA VAL A 42 20.38 -1.52 3.52
C VAL A 42 19.41 -1.14 4.64
N ALA A 43 18.66 -2.13 5.13
CA ALA A 43 17.73 -1.91 6.23
C ALA A 43 18.52 -1.65 7.53
N TYR A 44 18.38 -0.42 8.03
CA TYR A 44 19.02 0.01 9.26
C TYR A 44 18.16 1.03 10.00
N ASP A 45 17.77 0.72 11.23
CA ASP A 45 17.06 1.64 12.13
C ASP A 45 17.71 1.69 13.54
N GLY A 46 18.75 0.89 13.76
CA GLY A 46 19.46 0.81 15.04
C GLY A 46 18.73 0.08 16.16
N ILE A 47 17.52 -0.46 15.89
CA ILE A 47 16.67 -1.16 16.86
C ILE A 47 16.41 -2.61 16.41
N TRP A 48 15.77 -2.76 15.26
CA TRP A 48 15.38 -4.05 14.67
C TRP A 48 16.28 -4.46 13.50
N PHE A 49 16.77 -3.48 12.76
CA PHE A 49 17.61 -3.69 11.60
C PHE A 49 19.00 -3.05 11.83
N HIS A 50 20.02 -3.88 11.81
CA HIS A 50 21.40 -3.46 12.10
C HIS A 50 22.31 -3.45 10.86
N GLY A 51 21.73 -3.41 9.65
CA GLY A 51 22.48 -3.36 8.40
C GLY A 51 23.09 -4.67 7.93
N GLN A 52 22.81 -5.77 8.59
CA GLN A 52 23.42 -7.09 8.30
C GLN A 52 22.54 -7.94 7.39
N THR A 53 21.23 -7.75 7.44
CA THR A 53 20.27 -8.55 6.69
C THR A 53 19.13 -7.67 6.18
N GLY A 54 18.76 -7.90 4.91
CA GLY A 54 17.62 -7.25 4.30
C GLY A 54 17.90 -5.86 3.74
N LYS A 55 16.99 -5.46 2.87
CA LYS A 55 16.96 -4.15 2.23
C LYS A 55 15.54 -3.63 2.23
N TRP A 56 15.36 -2.34 2.32
CA TRP A 56 14.08 -1.67 2.11
C TRP A 56 14.10 -0.73 0.92
N ALA A 57 12.96 -0.18 0.58
CA ALA A 57 12.83 0.80 -0.48
C ALA A 57 13.56 2.08 -0.12
N ALA A 58 14.39 2.58 -1.01
CA ALA A 58 15.03 3.88 -0.84
C ALA A 58 14.04 4.99 -1.22
N MET A 59 13.72 5.85 -0.27
CA MET A 59 12.88 7.03 -0.48
C MET A 59 13.75 8.23 -0.80
N LYS A 60 13.98 8.46 -2.09
CA LYS A 60 14.76 9.58 -2.62
C LYS A 60 13.85 10.73 -3.08
N GLU A 61 14.45 11.77 -3.67
CA GLU A 61 13.73 12.96 -4.13
C GLU A 61 12.57 12.63 -5.08
N ASN A 62 12.81 11.74 -6.07
CA ASN A 62 11.77 11.31 -7.00
C ASN A 62 10.59 10.62 -6.29
N GLN A 63 10.83 9.79 -5.30
CA GLN A 63 9.77 9.14 -4.51
C GLN A 63 9.00 10.14 -3.66
N LEU A 64 9.67 11.14 -3.11
CA LEU A 64 9.03 12.24 -2.38
C LEU A 64 8.16 13.10 -3.30
N ASP A 65 8.62 13.38 -4.51
CA ASP A 65 7.83 14.10 -5.53
C ASP A 65 6.57 13.33 -5.93
N GLN A 66 6.68 12.00 -6.12
CA GLN A 66 5.52 11.16 -6.38
C GLN A 66 4.53 11.18 -5.21
N LEU A 67 5.00 11.05 -3.96
CA LEU A 67 4.17 11.15 -2.77
C LEU A 67 3.42 12.49 -2.72
N ILE A 68 4.14 13.61 -2.89
CA ILE A 68 3.55 14.95 -2.89
C ILE A 68 2.52 15.09 -4.01
N SER A 69 2.81 14.58 -5.20
CA SER A 69 1.90 14.61 -6.35
C SER A 69 0.59 13.86 -6.05
N HIS A 70 0.69 12.64 -5.51
CA HIS A 70 -0.49 11.86 -5.10
C HIS A 70 -1.31 12.56 -4.02
N MET A 71 -0.65 13.09 -2.99
CA MET A 71 -1.34 13.84 -1.93
C MET A 71 -2.07 15.06 -2.47
N ARG A 72 -1.45 15.84 -3.34
CA ARG A 72 -2.06 17.01 -3.97
C ARG A 72 -3.25 16.64 -4.85
N SER A 73 -3.14 15.56 -5.63
CA SER A 73 -4.21 15.08 -6.49
C SER A 73 -5.44 14.67 -5.69
N ILE A 74 -5.27 13.89 -4.63
CA ILE A 74 -6.36 13.48 -3.74
C ILE A 74 -6.97 14.68 -3.03
N HIS A 75 -6.13 15.60 -2.54
CA HIS A 75 -6.60 16.83 -1.88
C HIS A 75 -7.44 17.69 -2.82
N LYS A 76 -7.00 17.85 -4.08
CA LYS A 76 -7.76 18.58 -5.09
C LYS A 76 -9.12 17.96 -5.36
N LEU A 77 -9.18 16.62 -5.54
CA LEU A 77 -10.46 15.92 -5.71
C LEU A 77 -11.40 16.16 -4.51
N LYS A 78 -10.86 16.21 -3.30
CA LYS A 78 -11.64 16.51 -2.08
C LYS A 78 -12.15 17.95 -2.09
N GLN A 79 -11.31 18.91 -2.44
CA GLN A 79 -11.70 20.33 -2.52
C GLN A 79 -12.80 20.57 -3.58
N ASP A 80 -12.71 19.88 -4.70
CA ASP A 80 -13.65 20.00 -5.82
C ASP A 80 -14.93 19.15 -5.60
N ASN A 81 -15.10 18.51 -4.44
CA ASN A 81 -16.21 17.57 -4.12
C ASN A 81 -16.33 16.40 -5.12
N LEU A 82 -15.23 15.99 -5.72
CA LEU A 82 -15.13 14.89 -6.68
C LEU A 82 -14.55 13.61 -6.08
N LEU A 83 -14.09 13.65 -4.83
CA LEU A 83 -13.52 12.47 -4.17
C LEU A 83 -14.61 11.46 -3.84
N LYS A 84 -14.61 10.35 -4.56
CA LYS A 84 -15.53 9.22 -4.38
C LYS A 84 -14.85 8.09 -3.64
N LEU A 85 -15.63 7.09 -3.19
CA LEU A 85 -15.08 5.85 -2.66
C LEU A 85 -14.28 5.12 -3.76
N ASN A 86 -13.17 4.54 -3.37
CA ASN A 86 -12.41 3.66 -4.25
C ASN A 86 -13.00 2.25 -4.22
N TYR A 87 -13.93 1.97 -5.13
CA TYR A 87 -14.61 0.67 -5.20
C TYR A 87 -13.66 -0.48 -5.56
N SER A 88 -12.62 -0.22 -6.34
CA SER A 88 -11.61 -1.23 -6.66
C SER A 88 -10.84 -1.66 -5.41
N ALA A 89 -10.52 -0.72 -4.52
CA ALA A 89 -9.92 -1.01 -3.24
C ALA A 89 -10.84 -1.84 -2.34
N ILE A 90 -12.14 -1.51 -2.28
CA ILE A 90 -13.14 -2.28 -1.53
C ILE A 90 -13.22 -3.71 -2.05
N GLN A 91 -13.32 -3.91 -3.36
CA GLN A 91 -13.38 -5.25 -3.96
C GLN A 91 -12.13 -6.07 -3.65
N THR A 92 -10.95 -5.46 -3.73
CA THR A 92 -9.70 -6.13 -3.38
C THR A 92 -9.70 -6.59 -1.92
N SER A 93 -10.10 -5.72 -0.99
CA SER A 93 -10.10 -6.05 0.44
C SER A 93 -11.02 -7.24 0.78
N HIS A 94 -12.12 -7.40 0.08
CA HIS A 94 -13.05 -8.53 0.29
C HIS A 94 -12.40 -9.89 0.00
N GLN A 95 -11.38 -9.94 -0.86
CA GLN A 95 -10.65 -11.18 -1.17
C GLN A 95 -9.77 -11.63 0.00
N PHE A 96 -9.36 -10.70 0.87
CA PHE A 96 -8.47 -10.91 2.02
C PHE A 96 -9.24 -10.93 3.35
N SER A 97 -10.48 -11.43 3.35
CA SER A 97 -11.28 -11.56 4.56
C SER A 97 -10.79 -12.72 5.44
N TRP A 98 -11.01 -12.61 6.75
CA TRP A 98 -10.73 -13.70 7.69
C TRP A 98 -11.49 -14.98 7.33
N LYS A 99 -12.70 -14.87 6.80
CA LYS A 99 -13.48 -16.00 6.30
C LYS A 99 -12.73 -16.73 5.18
N ASN A 100 -12.30 -16.01 4.15
CA ASN A 100 -11.58 -16.59 3.03
C ASN A 100 -10.25 -17.22 3.48
N THR A 101 -9.55 -16.59 4.42
CA THR A 101 -8.33 -17.14 5.01
C THR A 101 -8.60 -18.44 5.74
N ALA A 102 -9.65 -18.52 6.56
CA ALA A 102 -10.04 -19.74 7.26
C ALA A 102 -10.43 -20.85 6.29
N GLU A 103 -11.20 -20.55 5.25
CA GLU A 103 -11.57 -21.52 4.21
C GLU A 103 -10.33 -22.07 3.47
N MET A 104 -9.35 -21.23 3.18
CA MET A 104 -8.10 -21.68 2.58
C MET A 104 -7.32 -22.60 3.52
N VAL A 105 -7.19 -22.25 4.79
CA VAL A 105 -6.50 -23.12 5.78
C VAL A 105 -7.17 -24.48 5.85
N ILE A 106 -8.50 -24.53 5.99
CA ILE A 106 -9.26 -25.80 6.06
C ILE A 106 -9.05 -26.65 4.82
N LYS A 107 -8.95 -26.03 3.65
CA LYS A 107 -8.75 -26.76 2.38
C LYS A 107 -7.40 -27.47 2.30
N TYR A 108 -6.38 -26.97 3.01
CA TYR A 108 -5.01 -27.52 2.97
C TYR A 108 -4.63 -28.32 4.23
N VAL A 109 -5.51 -28.45 5.17
CA VAL A 109 -5.37 -29.29 6.36
C VAL A 109 -6.15 -30.58 6.19
#